data_0a3b52dd1151080bb7204f35ec7aa173
#
_entry.id   0a3b52dd1151080bb7204f35ec7aa173
#
_cell.length_a   1.000
_cell.length_b   1.000
_cell.length_c   1.000
_cell.angle_alpha   90.00
_cell.angle_beta   90.00
_cell.angle_gamma   90.00
#
_symmetry.space_group_name_H-M   'P 1'
#
loop_
_entity.id
_entity.type
_entity.pdbx_description
1 polymer ?
#
loop_
_entity_poly.entity_id
_entity_poly.type
_entity_poly.pdbx_seq_one_letter_code
_entity_poly.pdbx_strand_id
1 'polypeptide(L)'
;GVVLFSVKASEYVDLLDKKTSLSGAFIGGIMLSAVTSLPELFTSISATVLIHQPGLCLGNILGSDLFNMAMLSFFLLIFARTFREGKLSSSHRMVTVFVFICYVVMILNWLGIVRMQMFNISLSSVIIVLMYLLSIRYLSAEDGSTEEEETVSPLTIPQIAVRFVLVSVGIVVLSIVITYITDAISLRLHLGQGMAGALFLGIATSLPEAASTVSLLRMKNVDIAFGNIVGSNIFNFI
;
A
#
# COMPACT_ATOMS: atom_id res chain seq x y z
N GLY A 1 -9.51 -13.62 -8.43
CA GLY A 1 -8.24 -14.11 -7.85
C GLY A 1 -7.69 -13.11 -6.86
N VAL A 2 -7.16 -11.96 -7.31
CA VAL A 2 -6.51 -10.96 -6.44
C VAL A 2 -7.38 -10.58 -5.24
N VAL A 3 -8.62 -10.18 -5.45
CA VAL A 3 -9.55 -9.80 -4.38
C VAL A 3 -9.70 -10.89 -3.30
N LEU A 4 -9.80 -12.16 -3.71
CA LEU A 4 -9.93 -13.27 -2.75
C LEU A 4 -8.66 -13.43 -1.90
N PHE A 5 -7.49 -13.34 -2.51
CA PHE A 5 -6.23 -13.41 -1.76
C PHE A 5 -6.05 -12.20 -0.85
N SER A 6 -6.45 -10.99 -1.28
CA SER A 6 -6.35 -9.78 -0.46
C SER A 6 -7.26 -9.84 0.77
N VAL A 7 -8.49 -10.34 0.61
CA VAL A 7 -9.40 -10.58 1.74
C VAL A 7 -8.79 -11.61 2.71
N LYS A 8 -8.17 -12.68 2.19
CA LYS A 8 -7.50 -13.66 3.05
C LYS A 8 -6.26 -13.08 3.73
N ALA A 9 -5.49 -12.23 3.05
CA ALA A 9 -4.36 -11.54 3.66
C ALA A 9 -4.82 -10.67 4.84
N SER A 10 -5.90 -9.88 4.66
CA SER A 10 -6.46 -9.04 5.73
C SER A 10 -7.01 -9.85 6.91
N GLU A 11 -7.64 -11.02 6.67
CA GLU A 11 -8.05 -11.91 7.74
C GLU A 11 -6.86 -12.44 8.56
N TYR A 12 -5.75 -12.82 7.90
CA TYR A 12 -4.55 -13.29 8.61
C TYR A 12 -3.85 -12.16 9.37
N VAL A 13 -3.87 -10.95 8.83
CA VAL A 13 -3.32 -9.76 9.50
C VAL A 13 -4.15 -9.41 10.74
N ASP A 14 -5.47 -9.43 10.65
CA ASP A 14 -6.37 -9.22 11.80
C ASP A 14 -6.15 -10.29 12.90
N LEU A 15 -5.88 -11.56 12.51
CA LEU A 15 -5.51 -12.60 13.45
C LEU A 15 -4.13 -12.38 14.10
N LEU A 16 -3.17 -11.80 13.36
CA LEU A 16 -1.87 -11.43 13.93
C LEU A 16 -2.00 -10.27 14.91
N ASP A 17 -2.82 -9.26 14.60
CA ASP A 17 -3.13 -8.14 15.48
C ASP A 17 -3.65 -8.64 16.83
N LYS A 18 -4.63 -9.54 16.80
CA LYS A 18 -5.24 -10.14 18.01
C LYS A 18 -4.34 -11.08 18.79
N LYS A 19 -3.29 -11.65 18.18
CA LYS A 19 -2.40 -12.66 18.79
C LYS A 19 -1.01 -12.16 19.12
N THR A 20 -0.68 -10.94 18.76
CA THR A 20 0.65 -10.34 18.99
C THR A 20 0.50 -9.00 19.68
N SER A 21 1.56 -8.53 20.32
CA SER A 21 1.64 -7.19 20.92
C SER A 21 2.05 -6.11 19.92
N LEU A 22 2.00 -6.40 18.61
CA LEU A 22 2.30 -5.42 17.56
C LEU A 22 1.14 -4.43 17.45
N SER A 23 1.43 -3.15 17.22
CA SER A 23 0.36 -2.17 17.04
C SER A 23 -0.39 -2.38 15.72
N GLY A 24 -1.70 -2.13 15.70
CA GLY A 24 -2.50 -2.17 14.48
C GLY A 24 -1.95 -1.22 13.41
N ALA A 25 -1.38 -0.08 13.83
CA ALA A 25 -0.69 0.84 12.93
C ALA A 25 0.53 0.22 12.24
N PHE A 26 1.35 -0.56 12.96
CA PHE A 26 2.48 -1.27 12.38
C PHE A 26 2.01 -2.40 11.43
N ILE A 27 1.04 -3.17 11.86
CA ILE A 27 0.52 -4.30 11.10
C ILE A 27 -0.13 -3.82 9.80
N GLY A 28 -0.99 -2.80 9.85
CA GLY A 28 -1.63 -2.21 8.67
C GLY A 28 -0.67 -1.39 7.83
N GLY A 29 0.03 -0.45 8.48
CA GLY A 29 0.87 0.54 7.80
C GLY A 29 2.18 0.01 7.24
N ILE A 30 2.66 -1.16 7.68
CA ILE A 30 3.90 -1.77 7.16
C ILE A 30 3.65 -3.16 6.60
N MET A 31 3.13 -4.08 7.41
CA MET A 31 3.05 -5.49 6.98
C MET A 31 2.04 -5.69 5.86
N LEU A 32 0.81 -5.24 6.04
CA LEU A 32 -0.25 -5.42 5.05
C LEU A 32 -0.02 -4.52 3.85
N SER A 33 0.31 -3.24 4.07
CA SER A 33 0.58 -2.29 2.99
C SER A 33 1.72 -2.74 2.08
N ALA A 34 2.83 -3.22 2.63
CA ALA A 34 3.92 -3.76 1.83
C ALA A 34 3.47 -4.93 0.95
N VAL A 35 2.68 -5.87 1.50
CA VAL A 35 2.20 -7.03 0.73
C VAL A 35 1.19 -6.62 -0.34
N THR A 36 0.26 -5.73 -0.04
CA THR A 36 -0.73 -5.29 -1.02
C THR A 36 -0.12 -4.40 -2.11
N SER A 37 0.96 -3.68 -1.82
CA SER A 37 1.70 -2.85 -2.79
C SER A 37 2.87 -3.57 -3.50
N LEU A 38 3.10 -4.86 -3.24
CA LEU A 38 4.03 -5.65 -4.07
C LEU A 38 3.68 -5.63 -5.57
N PRO A 39 2.40 -5.66 -5.97
CA PRO A 39 2.01 -5.47 -7.36
C PRO A 39 2.58 -4.20 -7.98
N GLU A 40 2.43 -3.07 -7.31
CA GLU A 40 2.93 -1.76 -7.77
C GLU A 40 4.44 -1.80 -7.94
N LEU A 41 5.16 -2.37 -6.97
CA LEU A 41 6.61 -2.51 -7.00
C LEU A 41 7.05 -3.35 -8.20
N PHE A 42 6.49 -4.56 -8.36
CA PHE A 42 6.86 -5.46 -9.46
C PHE A 42 6.46 -4.91 -10.82
N THR A 43 5.33 -4.22 -10.91
CA THR A 43 4.89 -3.51 -12.12
C THR A 43 5.85 -2.39 -12.47
N SER A 44 6.24 -1.57 -11.49
CA SER A 44 7.15 -0.44 -11.69
C SER A 44 8.55 -0.92 -12.11
N ILE A 45 9.07 -1.98 -11.49
CA ILE A 45 10.32 -2.62 -11.90
C ILE A 45 10.18 -3.17 -13.33
N SER A 46 9.10 -3.89 -13.64
CA SER A 46 8.89 -4.45 -14.98
C SER A 46 8.75 -3.37 -16.04
N ALA A 47 8.00 -2.30 -15.78
CA ALA A 47 7.84 -1.18 -16.69
C ALA A 47 9.18 -0.47 -16.98
N THR A 48 10.01 -0.30 -15.95
CA THR A 48 11.26 0.44 -16.07
C THR A 48 12.40 -0.42 -16.63
N VAL A 49 12.58 -1.64 -16.09
CA VAL A 49 13.75 -2.50 -16.39
C VAL A 49 13.50 -3.40 -17.58
N LEU A 50 12.30 -4.00 -17.72
CA LEU A 50 12.02 -4.98 -18.76
C LEU A 50 11.42 -4.36 -20.01
N ILE A 51 10.48 -3.41 -19.84
CA ILE A 51 9.74 -2.80 -20.94
C ILE A 51 10.37 -1.47 -21.37
N HIS A 52 11.27 -0.89 -20.56
CA HIS A 52 11.92 0.42 -20.78
C HIS A 52 10.93 1.57 -20.99
N GLN A 53 9.82 1.56 -20.24
CA GLN A 53 8.77 2.58 -20.30
C GLN A 53 8.57 3.26 -18.93
N PRO A 54 9.44 4.20 -18.53
CA PRO A 54 9.35 4.87 -17.23
C PRO A 54 8.05 5.68 -17.06
N GLY A 55 7.39 6.08 -18.16
CA GLY A 55 6.09 6.73 -18.11
C GLY A 55 4.98 5.82 -17.55
N LEU A 56 5.03 4.51 -17.81
CA LEU A 56 4.12 3.54 -17.19
C LEU A 56 4.36 3.41 -15.69
N CYS A 57 5.63 3.37 -15.27
CA CYS A 57 6.00 3.32 -13.86
C CYS A 57 5.47 4.54 -13.10
N LEU A 58 5.75 5.74 -13.59
CA LEU A 58 5.29 6.97 -12.97
C LEU A 58 3.76 7.07 -12.94
N GLY A 59 3.11 6.68 -14.03
CA GLY A 59 1.65 6.61 -14.11
C GLY A 59 1.07 5.61 -13.12
N ASN A 60 1.68 4.43 -12.98
CA ASN A 60 1.26 3.42 -12.00
C ASN A 60 1.33 3.95 -10.57
N ILE A 61 2.46 4.50 -10.16
CA ILE A 61 2.66 5.03 -8.79
C ILE A 61 1.64 6.14 -8.49
N LEU A 62 1.58 7.17 -9.33
CA LEU A 62 0.68 8.30 -9.12
C LEU A 62 -0.79 7.91 -9.22
N GLY A 63 -1.11 7.01 -10.14
CA GLY A 63 -2.47 6.49 -10.32
C GLY A 63 -2.93 5.67 -9.13
N SER A 64 -2.08 4.78 -8.61
CA SER A 64 -2.36 3.98 -7.41
C SER A 64 -2.58 4.86 -6.19
N ASP A 65 -1.71 5.85 -5.97
CA ASP A 65 -1.81 6.74 -4.84
C ASP A 65 -3.07 7.61 -4.90
N LEU A 66 -3.40 8.16 -6.07
CA LEU A 66 -4.63 8.93 -6.29
C LEU A 66 -5.86 8.06 -6.07
N PHE A 67 -5.85 6.83 -6.59
CA PHE A 67 -6.94 5.88 -6.40
C PHE A 67 -7.10 5.51 -4.92
N ASN A 68 -6.00 5.25 -4.21
CA ASN A 68 -6.00 4.95 -2.78
C ASN A 68 -6.60 6.11 -1.96
N MET A 69 -6.26 7.36 -2.26
CA MET A 69 -6.83 8.53 -1.58
C MET A 69 -8.30 8.73 -1.89
N ALA A 70 -8.71 8.57 -3.16
CA ALA A 70 -10.12 8.63 -3.56
C ALA A 70 -10.94 7.53 -2.87
N MET A 71 -10.41 6.32 -2.84
CA MET A 71 -11.01 5.16 -2.18
C MET A 71 -11.13 5.37 -0.66
N LEU A 72 -10.09 5.87 0.01
CA LEU A 72 -10.15 6.20 1.43
C LEU A 72 -11.24 7.23 1.72
N SER A 73 -11.32 8.28 0.91
CA SER A 73 -12.37 9.31 1.03
C SER A 73 -13.77 8.72 0.88
N PHE A 74 -13.95 7.82 -0.08
CA PHE A 74 -15.22 7.12 -0.31
C PHE A 74 -15.58 6.19 0.86
N PHE A 75 -14.60 5.45 1.40
CA PHE A 75 -14.82 4.59 2.56
C PHE A 75 -15.10 5.36 3.84
N LEU A 76 -14.49 6.54 4.03
CA LEU A 76 -14.83 7.43 5.15
C LEU A 76 -16.30 7.87 5.12
N LEU A 77 -16.89 8.04 3.94
CA LEU A 77 -18.31 8.35 3.79
C LEU A 77 -19.20 7.13 4.06
N ILE A 78 -18.91 5.99 3.44
CA ILE A 78 -19.73 4.77 3.57
C ILE A 78 -19.66 4.18 4.97
N PHE A 79 -18.45 4.10 5.55
CA PHE A 79 -18.17 3.53 6.86
C PHE A 79 -18.02 4.60 7.96
N ALA A 80 -18.63 5.77 7.78
CA ALA A 80 -18.51 6.92 8.70
C ALA A 80 -18.78 6.57 10.17
N ARG A 81 -19.74 5.70 10.42
CA ARG A 81 -20.03 5.21 11.78
C ARG A 81 -18.89 4.37 12.34
N THR A 82 -18.35 3.44 11.55
CA THR A 82 -17.23 2.57 11.94
C THR A 82 -15.98 3.40 12.26
N PHE A 83 -15.68 4.41 11.44
CA PHE A 83 -14.58 5.33 11.69
C PHE A 83 -14.76 6.20 12.94
N ARG A 84 -15.99 6.60 13.24
CA ARG A 84 -16.30 7.39 14.44
C ARG A 84 -16.18 6.58 15.74
N GLU A 85 -16.57 5.31 15.70
CA GLU A 85 -16.52 4.39 16.83
C GLU A 85 -15.12 3.77 17.00
N GLY A 86 -14.32 3.70 15.94
CA GLY A 86 -12.97 3.13 15.94
C GLY A 86 -11.91 4.07 16.50
N LYS A 87 -10.81 3.49 16.95
CA LYS A 87 -9.62 4.22 17.38
C LYS A 87 -8.63 4.25 16.23
N LEU A 88 -8.07 5.42 15.93
CA LEU A 88 -7.00 5.61 14.96
C LEU A 88 -5.73 6.02 15.69
N SER A 89 -4.65 5.33 15.41
CA SER A 89 -3.33 5.59 15.95
C SER A 89 -2.81 6.97 15.52
N SER A 90 -2.15 7.66 16.43
CA SER A 90 -1.60 9.00 16.16
C SER A 90 -0.46 8.97 15.14
N SER A 91 0.24 7.86 15.03
CA SER A 91 1.31 7.60 14.06
C SER A 91 0.86 7.76 12.61
N HIS A 92 -0.39 7.41 12.28
CA HIS A 92 -0.94 7.60 10.93
C HIS A 92 -0.91 9.06 10.47
N ARG A 93 -1.08 10.02 11.40
CA ARG A 93 -0.97 11.45 11.08
C ARG A 93 0.44 11.80 10.61
N MET A 94 1.46 11.27 11.29
CA MET A 94 2.85 11.51 10.90
C MET A 94 3.18 10.86 9.55
N VAL A 95 2.73 9.63 9.33
CA VAL A 95 2.93 8.95 8.05
C VAL A 95 2.24 9.71 6.90
N THR A 96 1.04 10.24 7.13
CA THR A 96 0.35 11.10 6.13
C THR A 96 1.17 12.36 5.81
N VAL A 97 1.80 12.99 6.82
CA VAL A 97 2.71 14.12 6.60
C VAL A 97 3.93 13.69 5.78
N PHE A 98 4.51 12.51 6.06
CA PHE A 98 5.65 12.00 5.28
C PHE A 98 5.28 11.73 3.83
N VAL A 99 4.11 11.14 3.56
CA VAL A 99 3.56 10.98 2.21
C VAL A 99 3.44 12.33 1.51
N PHE A 100 2.91 13.35 2.19
CA PHE A 100 2.80 14.69 1.64
C PHE A 100 4.18 15.30 1.31
N ILE A 101 5.17 15.11 2.18
CA ILE A 101 6.56 15.54 1.92
C ILE A 101 7.12 14.84 0.68
N CYS A 102 6.87 13.53 0.50
CA CYS A 102 7.31 12.80 -0.69
C CYS A 102 6.71 13.41 -1.97
N TYR A 103 5.42 13.75 -1.98
CA TYR A 103 4.81 14.44 -3.13
C TYR A 103 5.43 15.79 -3.42
N VAL A 104 5.65 16.61 -2.38
CA VAL A 104 6.29 17.92 -2.55
C VAL A 104 7.70 17.77 -3.12
N VAL A 105 8.49 16.85 -2.60
CA VAL A 105 9.85 16.57 -3.10
C VAL A 105 9.82 16.11 -4.55
N MET A 106 8.88 15.25 -4.93
CA MET A 106 8.72 14.79 -6.31
C MET A 106 8.34 15.94 -7.25
N ILE A 107 7.41 16.80 -6.84
CA ILE A 107 7.02 17.99 -7.63
C ILE A 107 8.21 18.95 -7.80
N LEU A 108 8.96 19.22 -6.73
CA LEU A 108 10.14 20.09 -6.77
C LEU A 108 11.24 19.50 -7.68
N ASN A 109 11.41 18.19 -7.67
CA ASN A 109 12.33 17.50 -8.58
C ASN A 109 11.85 17.63 -10.05
N TRP A 110 10.56 17.42 -10.29
CA TRP A 110 9.97 17.56 -11.63
C TRP A 110 10.07 19.00 -12.18
N LEU A 111 9.86 20.02 -11.34
CA LEU A 111 10.06 21.42 -11.68
C LEU A 111 11.53 21.80 -11.86
N GLY A 112 12.44 20.89 -11.56
CA GLY A 112 13.87 21.12 -11.69
C GLY A 112 14.50 21.98 -10.59
N ILE A 113 13.77 22.25 -9.50
CA ILE A 113 14.24 23.04 -8.35
C ILE A 113 15.24 22.22 -7.51
N VAL A 114 14.99 20.92 -7.35
CA VAL A 114 15.85 19.98 -6.59
C VAL A 114 16.53 19.03 -7.58
N ARG A 115 17.62 19.49 -8.21
CA ARG A 115 18.42 18.69 -9.18
C ARG A 115 19.77 18.26 -8.62
N MET A 116 19.94 18.27 -7.31
CA MET A 116 21.21 17.81 -6.71
C MET A 116 21.34 16.30 -6.85
N GLN A 117 22.41 15.87 -7.48
CA GLN A 117 22.81 14.46 -7.58
C GLN A 117 24.16 14.30 -6.90
N MET A 118 24.28 13.27 -6.07
CA MET A 118 25.52 12.87 -5.45
C MET A 118 25.72 11.37 -5.70
N PHE A 119 26.84 10.98 -6.34
CA PHE A 119 27.12 9.59 -6.72
C PHE A 119 26.01 8.93 -7.57
N ASN A 120 25.43 9.64 -8.54
CA ASN A 120 24.30 9.20 -9.37
C ASN A 120 22.97 8.95 -8.60
N ILE A 121 22.90 9.32 -7.33
CA ILE A 121 21.68 9.24 -6.53
C ILE A 121 21.09 10.64 -6.42
N SER A 122 19.78 10.75 -6.73
CA SER A 122 19.06 12.02 -6.55
C SER A 122 18.83 12.31 -5.07
N LEU A 123 18.99 13.57 -4.66
CA LEU A 123 18.64 14.01 -3.31
C LEU A 123 17.17 13.69 -2.98
N SER A 124 16.28 13.78 -3.96
CA SER A 124 14.87 13.42 -3.79
C SER A 124 14.70 11.94 -3.40
N SER A 125 15.45 11.02 -4.01
CA SER A 125 15.40 9.60 -3.65
C SER A 125 15.87 9.36 -2.20
N VAL A 126 16.92 10.05 -1.78
CA VAL A 126 17.42 9.96 -0.39
C VAL A 126 16.36 10.44 0.61
N ILE A 127 15.69 11.57 0.31
CA ILE A 127 14.63 12.11 1.18
C ILE A 127 13.45 11.12 1.25
N ILE A 128 13.02 10.55 0.12
CA ILE A 128 11.91 9.59 0.07
C ILE A 128 12.23 8.36 0.93
N VAL A 129 13.43 7.77 0.75
CA VAL A 129 13.86 6.62 1.56
C VAL A 129 13.90 6.98 3.05
N LEU A 130 14.38 8.17 3.40
CA LEU A 130 14.42 8.65 4.78
C LEU A 130 12.99 8.77 5.36
N MET A 131 12.04 9.35 4.61
CA MET A 131 10.64 9.46 5.03
C MET A 131 10.01 8.08 5.27
N TYR A 132 10.31 7.11 4.40
CA TYR A 132 9.86 5.74 4.60
C TYR A 132 10.46 5.10 5.87
N LEU A 133 11.76 5.20 6.08
CA LEU A 133 12.40 4.66 7.29
C LEU A 133 11.87 5.32 8.56
N LEU A 134 11.59 6.62 8.52
CA LEU A 134 10.95 7.32 9.62
C LEU A 134 9.51 6.83 9.84
N SER A 135 8.75 6.56 8.78
CA SER A 135 7.40 5.99 8.91
C SER A 135 7.40 4.64 9.62
N ILE A 136 8.34 3.76 9.26
CA ILE A 136 8.53 2.47 9.94
C ILE A 136 8.78 2.70 11.44
N ARG A 137 9.68 3.61 11.77
CA ARG A 137 10.02 3.92 13.17
C ARG A 137 8.80 4.44 13.96
N TYR A 138 8.03 5.36 13.38
CA TYR A 138 6.84 5.91 14.04
C TYR A 138 5.74 4.87 14.23
N LEU A 139 5.49 4.04 13.22
CA LEU A 139 4.48 2.97 13.30
C LEU A 139 4.90 1.85 14.27
N SER A 140 6.21 1.57 14.37
CA SER A 140 6.73 0.56 15.30
C SER A 140 6.84 1.03 16.76
N ALA A 141 6.86 2.35 17.00
CA ALA A 141 7.02 2.90 18.35
C ALA A 141 5.70 3.01 19.13
N GLU A 142 4.57 2.74 18.50
CA GLU A 142 3.26 2.77 19.12
C GLU A 142 3.00 1.44 19.84
N ASP A 143 2.75 1.51 21.15
CA ASP A 143 2.45 0.33 21.94
C ASP A 143 1.13 -0.30 21.47
N GLY A 144 1.16 -1.57 21.11
CA GLY A 144 -0.02 -2.36 20.86
C GLY A 144 -0.78 -2.55 22.17
N SER A 145 -1.90 -1.83 22.34
CA SER A 145 -2.83 -2.13 23.41
C SER A 145 -3.59 -3.41 23.03
N THR A 146 -3.06 -4.54 23.38
CA THR A 146 -3.81 -5.80 23.34
C THR A 146 -4.86 -5.76 24.45
N GLU A 147 -6.09 -5.39 24.13
CA GLU A 147 -7.20 -6.01 24.81
C GLU A 147 -7.14 -7.47 24.31
N GLU A 148 -6.76 -8.39 25.19
CA GLU A 148 -6.80 -9.83 24.91
C GLU A 148 -8.26 -10.24 24.69
N GLU A 149 -8.77 -10.01 23.47
CA GLU A 149 -9.97 -10.69 23.02
C GLU A 149 -9.58 -12.16 22.84
N GLU A 150 -10.23 -13.07 23.58
CA GLU A 150 -10.09 -14.52 23.39
C GLU A 150 -10.30 -14.86 21.92
N THR A 151 -9.19 -14.98 21.19
CA THR A 151 -9.24 -15.32 19.78
C THR A 151 -9.61 -16.78 19.61
N VAL A 152 -10.81 -17.03 19.13
CA VAL A 152 -11.36 -18.38 18.84
C VAL A 152 -10.63 -19.08 17.67
N SER A 153 -9.54 -18.52 17.15
CA SER A 153 -8.80 -19.14 16.06
C SER A 153 -7.84 -20.23 16.55
N PRO A 154 -7.97 -21.48 16.07
CA PRO A 154 -7.09 -22.59 16.43
C PRO A 154 -5.68 -22.48 15.82
N LEU A 155 -5.44 -21.49 14.93
CA LEU A 155 -4.18 -21.33 14.23
C LEU A 155 -3.11 -20.74 15.14
N THR A 156 -1.90 -21.32 15.10
CA THR A 156 -0.72 -20.76 15.76
C THR A 156 -0.13 -19.60 14.95
N ILE A 157 0.62 -18.70 15.60
CA ILE A 157 1.28 -17.55 14.93
C ILE A 157 2.12 -17.99 13.73
N PRO A 158 2.98 -19.04 13.80
CA PRO A 158 3.72 -19.51 12.63
C PRO A 158 2.83 -19.99 11.49
N GLN A 159 1.70 -20.65 11.80
CA GLN A 159 0.75 -21.09 10.76
C GLN A 159 0.06 -19.93 10.08
N ILE A 160 -0.29 -18.88 10.83
CA ILE A 160 -0.85 -17.65 10.28
C ILE A 160 0.18 -16.97 9.37
N ALA A 161 1.42 -16.82 9.84
CA ALA A 161 2.51 -16.20 9.07
C ALA A 161 2.79 -16.95 7.74
N VAL A 162 2.88 -18.29 7.77
CA VAL A 162 3.08 -19.10 6.55
C VAL A 162 1.91 -18.92 5.57
N ARG A 163 0.66 -18.94 6.04
CA ARG A 163 -0.51 -18.74 5.20
C ARG A 163 -0.55 -17.33 4.62
N PHE A 164 -0.19 -16.32 5.41
CA PHE A 164 -0.08 -14.94 4.97
C PHE A 164 0.94 -14.82 3.83
N VAL A 165 2.14 -15.40 3.96
CA VAL A 165 3.16 -15.40 2.92
C VAL A 165 2.68 -16.12 1.65
N LEU A 166 2.01 -17.26 1.77
CA LEU A 166 1.49 -17.99 0.60
C LEU A 166 0.44 -17.18 -0.16
N VAL A 167 -0.46 -16.52 0.56
CA VAL A 167 -1.47 -15.63 -0.03
C VAL A 167 -0.81 -14.42 -0.69
N SER A 168 0.22 -13.84 -0.06
CA SER A 168 1.01 -12.74 -0.61
C SER A 168 1.68 -13.10 -1.93
N VAL A 169 2.29 -14.28 -2.02
CA VAL A 169 2.84 -14.79 -3.28
C VAL A 169 1.75 -14.92 -4.34
N GLY A 170 0.56 -15.38 -3.97
CA GLY A 170 -0.58 -15.45 -4.87
C GLY A 170 -1.01 -14.08 -5.40
N ILE A 171 -1.02 -13.05 -4.55
CA ILE A 171 -1.29 -11.66 -4.94
C ILE A 171 -0.27 -11.20 -5.99
N VAL A 172 1.03 -11.38 -5.71
CA VAL A 172 2.13 -10.99 -6.63
C VAL A 172 1.99 -11.66 -7.99
N VAL A 173 1.81 -12.97 -8.02
CA VAL A 173 1.69 -13.73 -9.29
C VAL A 173 0.51 -13.22 -10.12
N LEU A 174 -0.65 -13.03 -9.50
CA LEU A 174 -1.83 -12.54 -10.22
C LEU A 174 -1.65 -11.10 -10.69
N SER A 175 -0.95 -10.26 -9.95
CA SER A 175 -0.69 -8.88 -10.32
C SER A 175 0.26 -8.75 -11.50
N ILE A 176 1.28 -9.60 -11.57
CA ILE A 176 2.15 -9.70 -12.75
C ILE A 176 1.30 -10.03 -13.99
N VAL A 177 0.36 -10.99 -13.89
CA VAL A 177 -0.55 -11.34 -14.99
C VAL A 177 -1.42 -10.14 -15.40
N ILE A 178 -1.95 -9.38 -14.44
CA ILE A 178 -2.74 -8.18 -14.70
C ILE A 178 -1.90 -7.12 -15.43
N THR A 179 -0.63 -6.95 -15.05
CA THR A 179 0.30 -6.02 -15.71
C THR A 179 0.44 -6.31 -17.19
N TYR A 180 0.73 -7.55 -17.56
CA TYR A 180 0.84 -7.95 -18.98
C TYR A 180 -0.47 -7.76 -19.76
N ILE A 181 -1.61 -8.06 -19.14
CA ILE A 181 -2.92 -7.85 -19.76
C ILE A 181 -3.15 -6.35 -19.99
N THR A 182 -2.82 -5.49 -19.03
CA THR A 182 -2.99 -4.03 -19.11
C THR A 182 -2.10 -3.44 -20.19
N ASP A 183 -0.84 -3.87 -20.29
CA ASP A 183 0.07 -3.44 -21.35
C ASP A 183 -0.48 -3.81 -22.75
N ALA A 184 -0.94 -5.04 -22.92
CA ALA A 184 -1.56 -5.49 -24.17
C ALA A 184 -2.82 -4.66 -24.55
N ILE A 185 -3.65 -4.29 -23.56
CA ILE A 185 -4.83 -3.43 -23.76
C ILE A 185 -4.39 -2.01 -24.15
N SER A 186 -3.41 -1.46 -23.46
CA SER A 186 -2.86 -0.11 -23.70
C SER A 186 -2.37 0.02 -25.15
N LEU A 187 -1.60 -0.96 -25.60
CA LEU A 187 -1.09 -0.99 -26.97
C LEU A 187 -2.21 -1.05 -28.02
N ARG A 188 -3.25 -1.88 -27.78
CA ARG A 188 -4.40 -2.01 -28.68
C ARG A 188 -5.27 -0.75 -28.77
N LEU A 189 -5.41 -0.05 -27.66
CA LEU A 189 -6.23 1.16 -27.55
C LEU A 189 -5.45 2.44 -27.88
N HIS A 190 -4.16 2.34 -28.22
CA HIS A 190 -3.27 3.48 -28.51
C HIS A 190 -3.26 4.54 -27.39
N LEU A 191 -3.29 4.12 -26.12
CA LEU A 191 -3.28 5.00 -24.98
C LEU A 191 -1.85 5.48 -24.69
N GLY A 192 -1.71 6.74 -24.29
CA GLY A 192 -0.43 7.26 -23.80
C GLY A 192 0.01 6.51 -22.55
N GLN A 193 1.32 6.22 -22.43
CA GLN A 193 1.89 5.40 -21.34
C GLN A 193 1.51 5.90 -19.95
N GLY A 194 1.59 7.23 -19.70
CA GLY A 194 1.22 7.80 -18.41
C GLY A 194 -0.26 7.60 -18.06
N MET A 195 -1.15 7.77 -19.06
CA MET A 195 -2.59 7.56 -18.88
C MET A 195 -2.91 6.07 -18.69
N ALA A 196 -2.29 5.19 -19.47
CA ALA A 196 -2.48 3.74 -19.32
C ALA A 196 -2.00 3.25 -17.95
N GLY A 197 -0.83 3.73 -17.50
CA GLY A 197 -0.31 3.46 -16.16
C GLY A 197 -1.26 3.96 -15.08
N ALA A 198 -1.71 5.21 -15.15
CA ALA A 198 -2.55 5.80 -14.12
C ALA A 198 -3.95 5.17 -14.03
N LEU A 199 -4.65 4.98 -15.16
CA LEU A 199 -6.03 4.51 -15.16
C LEU A 199 -6.15 2.99 -15.06
N PHE A 200 -5.36 2.25 -15.84
CA PHE A 200 -5.52 0.79 -15.89
C PHE A 200 -4.60 0.07 -14.90
N LEU A 201 -3.33 0.44 -14.89
CA LEU A 201 -2.38 -0.20 -14.02
C LEU A 201 -2.61 0.22 -12.56
N GLY A 202 -2.62 1.54 -12.29
CA GLY A 202 -2.81 2.06 -10.94
C GLY A 202 -4.10 1.56 -10.27
N ILE A 203 -5.23 1.53 -11.00
CA ILE A 203 -6.48 0.97 -10.46
C ILE A 203 -6.38 -0.54 -10.26
N ALA A 204 -5.86 -1.27 -11.26
CA ALA A 204 -5.82 -2.73 -11.22
C ALA A 204 -4.89 -3.26 -10.13
N THR A 205 -3.75 -2.61 -9.91
CA THR A 205 -2.78 -3.00 -8.88
C THR A 205 -3.24 -2.61 -7.47
N SER A 206 -4.04 -1.53 -7.33
CA SER A 206 -4.62 -1.12 -6.03
C SER A 206 -5.92 -1.86 -5.65
N LEU A 207 -6.38 -2.82 -6.43
CA LEU A 207 -7.51 -3.69 -6.03
C LEU A 207 -7.22 -4.52 -4.76
N PRO A 208 -6.00 -4.99 -4.48
CA PRO A 208 -5.64 -5.61 -3.21
C PRO A 208 -5.90 -4.69 -2.01
N GLU A 209 -5.48 -3.43 -2.08
CA GLU A 209 -5.70 -2.42 -1.06
C GLU A 209 -7.18 -2.17 -0.82
N ALA A 210 -7.96 -2.01 -1.91
CA ALA A 210 -9.40 -1.84 -1.83
C ALA A 210 -10.08 -3.00 -1.12
N ALA A 211 -9.77 -4.22 -1.54
CA ALA A 211 -10.41 -5.43 -1.03
C ALA A 211 -10.04 -5.71 0.44
N SER A 212 -8.77 -5.57 0.80
CA SER A 212 -8.28 -5.74 2.17
C SER A 212 -8.87 -4.67 3.10
N THR A 213 -8.89 -3.41 2.69
CA THR A 213 -9.44 -2.30 3.47
C THR A 213 -10.94 -2.48 3.72
N VAL A 214 -11.73 -2.84 2.71
CA VAL A 214 -13.17 -3.13 2.90
C VAL A 214 -13.37 -4.31 3.86
N SER A 215 -12.55 -5.36 3.74
CA SER A 215 -12.62 -6.50 4.65
C SER A 215 -12.36 -6.08 6.10
N LEU A 216 -11.30 -5.31 6.35
CA LEU A 216 -10.94 -4.80 7.68
C LEU A 216 -11.99 -3.86 8.26
N LEU A 217 -12.56 -2.97 7.44
CA LEU A 217 -13.64 -2.08 7.89
C LEU A 217 -14.91 -2.85 8.27
N ARG A 218 -15.21 -3.96 7.57
CA ARG A 218 -16.31 -4.86 7.96
C ARG A 218 -16.04 -5.60 9.26
N MET A 219 -14.78 -5.93 9.55
CA MET A 219 -14.31 -6.47 10.83
C MET A 219 -14.16 -5.41 11.92
N LYS A 220 -14.49 -4.13 11.63
CA LYS A 220 -14.34 -2.96 12.50
C LYS A 220 -12.89 -2.64 12.89
N ASN A 221 -11.92 -3.19 12.22
CA ASN A 221 -10.50 -2.90 12.44
C ASN A 221 -10.08 -1.67 11.61
N VAL A 222 -10.43 -0.50 12.13
CA VAL A 222 -10.26 0.80 11.44
C VAL A 222 -8.78 1.18 11.35
N ASP A 223 -8.01 0.85 12.38
CA ASP A 223 -6.61 1.23 12.48
C ASP A 223 -5.76 0.55 11.40
N ILE A 224 -5.89 -0.77 11.26
CA ILE A 224 -5.23 -1.54 10.21
C ILE A 224 -5.74 -1.11 8.83
N ALA A 225 -7.05 -0.87 8.67
CA ALA A 225 -7.64 -0.47 7.40
C ALA A 225 -7.09 0.89 6.91
N PHE A 226 -6.98 1.86 7.80
CA PHE A 226 -6.42 3.18 7.49
C PHE A 226 -4.91 3.08 7.23
N GLY A 227 -4.20 2.33 8.08
CA GLY A 227 -2.78 2.06 7.95
C GLY A 227 -2.43 1.42 6.62
N ASN A 228 -3.22 0.46 6.15
CA ASN A 228 -3.02 -0.20 4.86
C ASN A 228 -2.99 0.82 3.70
N ILE A 229 -3.93 1.74 3.62
CA ILE A 229 -3.97 2.73 2.53
C ILE A 229 -2.83 3.74 2.63
N VAL A 230 -2.61 4.32 3.83
CA VAL A 230 -1.56 5.34 4.00
C VAL A 230 -0.17 4.73 3.90
N GLY A 231 0.00 3.51 4.42
CA GLY A 231 1.23 2.74 4.29
C GLY A 231 1.54 2.35 2.85
N SER A 232 0.52 1.95 2.06
CA SER A 232 0.69 1.67 0.62
C SER A 232 1.17 2.90 -0.14
N ASN A 233 0.61 4.08 0.14
CA ASN A 233 1.02 5.31 -0.53
C ASN A 233 2.48 5.69 -0.26
N ILE A 234 2.97 5.49 0.97
CA ILE A 234 4.40 5.77 1.24
C ILE A 234 5.30 4.67 0.65
N PHE A 235 4.83 3.42 0.62
CA PHE A 235 5.56 2.29 0.03
C PHE A 235 5.71 2.45 -1.49
N ASN A 236 4.71 2.98 -2.18
CA ASN A 236 4.73 3.17 -3.64
C ASN A 236 5.83 4.13 -4.12
N PHE A 237 6.36 4.99 -3.24
CA PHE A 237 7.49 5.86 -3.57
C PHE A 237 8.87 5.18 -3.54
N ILE A 238 8.99 3.94 -3.04
CA ILE A 238 10.24 3.20 -2.92
C ILE A 238 10.45 2.28 -4.11
#